data_87685d9b1a7bcb61d92d9641a359b65d
#
_entry.id   87685d9b1a7bcb61d92d9641a359b65d
#
_cell.length_a   1.000
_cell.length_b   1.000
_cell.length_c   1.000
_cell.angle_alpha   90.00
_cell.angle_beta   90.00
_cell.angle_gamma   90.00
#
_symmetry.space_group_name_H-M   'P 1'
#
loop_
_entity.id
_entity.type
_entity.pdbx_description
1 polymer ?
#
loop_
_entity_poly.entity_id
_entity_poly.type
_entity_poly.pdbx_seq_one_letter_code
_entity_poly.pdbx_strand_id
1 'polypeptide(L)'
;MAEVTLLAERAPEKHTFRRSLPYLRPHAGALTATLGVVALGAAAIAALPPLVGRAVAAVIDKDRDLLTTAVVLLVSVVVLQIVLIRFSELLLLRTGERVVRDLREKAVERLANAPLRFLESHRTGDLLRRATGEIAELALFVRRDMPNLVVVAATLLFTSITLLFYSWLLLLVLAVVFVPPTLLALRSFSRAAEAAFGGQAAAEATVAATMTETLTARELLATSGALPGWLKRVRGENAEVVSAARRTGWAEIRIETVSLIEGVATAVLLGLGAWMAVEGHVSVETVVVFVLATRVLFEGLGDAAQLAGELQVARTGLARLLDLLESPGAEPVAAGASDVELPRRGELRVEGVGYSYREGARVLDGVDLTFAAGERVAVVGLTGSGKTTLGKILAGLYPPDQGRVTYCGTDLSELPGPTLSRHIALVPQDVHIVTGTLAGNLALVPGEPDDAAITAAVARLGLTEWAAGLPDGLATDVGVRGEKLSAGERQLIGLLRAALIDPAVLILDEATADVDPEIAGWVERALAELCAERTLIVIAHRPATVELLSRVVRVDGGRVNAE
;
A
#
# COMPACT_ATOMS: atom_id res chain seq x y z
N MET A 1 15.64 -23.04 -3.50
CA MET A 1 15.05 -22.20 -4.57
C MET A 1 14.02 -21.27 -3.94
N ALA A 2 14.36 -20.03 -3.67
CA ALA A 2 13.38 -19.04 -3.25
C ALA A 2 12.65 -18.57 -4.52
N GLU A 3 11.47 -19.13 -4.76
CA GLU A 3 10.55 -18.73 -5.81
C GLU A 3 10.17 -17.26 -5.56
N VAL A 4 10.41 -16.37 -6.54
CA VAL A 4 9.90 -14.99 -6.42
C VAL A 4 8.40 -15.06 -6.52
N THR A 5 7.75 -15.05 -5.36
CA THR A 5 6.30 -15.01 -5.28
C THR A 5 5.86 -13.64 -5.78
N LEU A 6 5.43 -13.58 -7.05
CA LEU A 6 4.81 -12.37 -7.59
C LEU A 6 3.52 -12.11 -6.82
N LEU A 7 3.36 -10.87 -6.36
CA LEU A 7 2.10 -10.44 -5.76
C LEU A 7 0.96 -10.64 -6.77
N ALA A 8 -0.07 -11.35 -6.37
CA ALA A 8 -1.18 -11.68 -7.25
C ALA A 8 -1.87 -10.38 -7.74
N GLU A 9 -2.18 -10.28 -9.04
CA GLU A 9 -3.03 -9.21 -9.57
C GLU A 9 -4.41 -9.21 -8.87
N ARG A 10 -4.92 -10.41 -8.56
CA ARG A 10 -6.10 -10.63 -7.71
C ARG A 10 -5.66 -11.42 -6.48
N ALA A 11 -5.41 -10.73 -5.38
CA ALA A 11 -5.09 -11.39 -4.12
C ALA A 11 -6.20 -12.36 -3.69
N PRO A 12 -5.86 -13.54 -3.11
CA PRO A 12 -6.84 -14.52 -2.71
C PRO A 12 -7.74 -13.96 -1.60
N GLU A 13 -9.02 -13.75 -1.90
CA GLU A 13 -10.00 -13.18 -0.97
C GLU A 13 -10.49 -14.18 0.09
N LYS A 14 -10.16 -15.47 -0.05
CA LYS A 14 -10.57 -16.49 0.91
C LYS A 14 -9.93 -16.23 2.27
N HIS A 15 -10.78 -16.20 3.30
CA HIS A 15 -10.37 -16.02 4.70
C HIS A 15 -9.64 -14.69 5.04
N THR A 16 -9.81 -13.62 4.25
CA THR A 16 -9.15 -12.33 4.44
C THR A 16 -9.29 -11.80 5.87
N PHE A 17 -10.50 -11.78 6.42
CA PHE A 17 -10.72 -11.34 7.80
C PHE A 17 -10.05 -12.23 8.85
N ARG A 18 -9.94 -13.55 8.61
CA ARG A 18 -9.21 -14.43 9.53
C ARG A 18 -7.70 -14.18 9.47
N ARG A 19 -7.16 -13.90 8.28
CA ARG A 19 -5.75 -13.52 8.09
C ARG A 19 -5.41 -12.17 8.73
N SER A 20 -6.36 -11.24 8.78
CA SER A 20 -6.15 -9.94 9.43
C SER A 20 -6.18 -9.98 10.97
N LEU A 21 -6.71 -11.06 11.55
CA LEU A 21 -6.89 -11.18 13.00
C LEU A 21 -5.61 -10.99 13.82
N PRO A 22 -4.42 -11.51 13.43
CA PRO A 22 -3.17 -11.27 14.15
C PRO A 22 -2.82 -9.78 14.26
N TYR A 23 -3.13 -8.99 13.24
CA TYR A 23 -2.86 -7.53 13.19
C TYR A 23 -3.86 -6.72 14.03
N LEU A 24 -5.09 -7.23 14.21
CA LEU A 24 -6.14 -6.59 15.01
C LEU A 24 -6.12 -7.02 16.48
N ARG A 25 -5.56 -8.17 16.83
CA ARG A 25 -5.48 -8.68 18.20
C ARG A 25 -4.94 -7.68 19.24
N PRO A 26 -3.87 -6.93 18.99
CA PRO A 26 -3.36 -5.96 19.96
C PRO A 26 -4.38 -4.87 20.32
N HIS A 27 -5.32 -4.59 19.40
CA HIS A 27 -6.34 -3.55 19.53
C HIS A 27 -7.73 -4.09 19.87
N ALA A 28 -7.87 -5.42 20.03
CA ALA A 28 -9.17 -6.09 20.18
C ALA A 28 -9.99 -5.53 21.36
N GLY A 29 -9.38 -5.27 22.51
CA GLY A 29 -10.07 -4.71 23.69
C GLY A 29 -10.66 -3.32 23.43
N ALA A 30 -9.91 -2.45 22.75
CA ALA A 30 -10.39 -1.11 22.40
C ALA A 30 -11.48 -1.18 21.31
N LEU A 31 -11.33 -2.05 20.32
CA LEU A 31 -12.33 -2.26 19.26
C LEU A 31 -13.62 -2.81 19.83
N THR A 32 -13.58 -3.86 20.67
CA THR A 32 -14.81 -4.44 21.28
C THR A 32 -15.50 -3.46 22.20
N ALA A 33 -14.77 -2.68 23.01
CA ALA A 33 -15.36 -1.62 23.83
C ALA A 33 -16.06 -0.56 22.99
N THR A 34 -15.42 -0.12 21.91
CA THR A 34 -15.98 0.87 20.98
C THR A 34 -17.24 0.34 20.30
N LEU A 35 -17.20 -0.89 19.78
CA LEU A 35 -18.37 -1.53 19.16
C LEU A 35 -19.51 -1.74 20.15
N GLY A 36 -19.20 -1.99 21.43
CA GLY A 36 -20.18 -2.05 22.50
C GLY A 36 -20.90 -0.70 22.73
N VAL A 37 -20.15 0.40 22.72
CA VAL A 37 -20.74 1.76 22.82
C VAL A 37 -21.61 2.07 21.60
N VAL A 38 -21.17 1.69 20.41
CA VAL A 38 -21.94 1.83 19.16
C VAL A 38 -23.26 1.05 19.23
N ALA A 39 -23.20 -0.21 19.67
CA ALA A 39 -24.39 -1.05 19.83
C ALA A 39 -25.38 -0.48 20.86
N LEU A 40 -24.87 0.10 21.95
CA LEU A 40 -25.71 0.79 22.94
C LEU A 40 -26.39 2.04 22.34
N GLY A 41 -25.69 2.81 21.51
CA GLY A 41 -26.27 3.92 20.75
C GLY A 41 -27.37 3.46 19.80
N ALA A 42 -27.18 2.33 19.11
CA ALA A 42 -28.20 1.72 18.24
C ALA A 42 -29.45 1.24 19.04
N ALA A 43 -29.26 0.70 20.23
CA ALA A 43 -30.35 0.32 21.12
C ALA A 43 -31.16 1.57 21.54
N ALA A 44 -30.52 2.71 21.78
CA ALA A 44 -31.18 3.97 22.05
C ALA A 44 -32.06 4.45 20.87
N ILE A 45 -31.60 4.27 19.61
CA ILE A 45 -32.38 4.55 18.39
C ILE A 45 -33.66 3.69 18.38
N ALA A 46 -33.53 2.38 18.63
CA ALA A 46 -34.66 1.45 18.64
C ALA A 46 -35.66 1.69 19.76
N ALA A 47 -35.27 2.43 20.82
CA ALA A 47 -36.15 2.81 21.92
C ALA A 47 -37.03 4.04 21.62
N LEU A 48 -36.73 4.83 20.57
CA LEU A 48 -37.49 6.05 20.27
C LEU A 48 -38.95 5.77 19.84
N PRO A 49 -39.25 4.81 18.91
CA PRO A 49 -40.64 4.52 18.52
C PRO A 49 -41.55 4.15 19.72
N PRO A 50 -41.16 3.25 20.65
CA PRO A 50 -41.91 2.97 21.85
C PRO A 50 -42.19 4.19 22.74
N LEU A 51 -41.21 5.07 22.91
CA LEU A 51 -41.39 6.28 23.73
C LEU A 51 -42.34 7.27 23.09
N VAL A 52 -42.29 7.42 21.76
CA VAL A 52 -43.26 8.24 21.02
C VAL A 52 -44.67 7.61 21.11
N GLY A 53 -44.77 6.29 20.96
CA GLY A 53 -46.05 5.57 21.11
C GLY A 53 -46.69 5.80 22.48
N ARG A 54 -45.90 5.71 23.56
CA ARG A 54 -46.35 6.01 24.92
C ARG A 54 -46.79 7.46 25.10
N ALA A 55 -46.05 8.42 24.50
CA ALA A 55 -46.44 9.82 24.55
C ALA A 55 -47.78 10.07 23.84
N VAL A 56 -48.03 9.41 22.71
CA VAL A 56 -49.33 9.49 22.00
C VAL A 56 -50.45 8.87 22.83
N ALA A 57 -50.23 7.69 23.43
CA ALA A 57 -51.19 7.06 24.31
C ALA A 57 -51.58 7.98 25.48
N ALA A 58 -50.57 8.59 26.14
CA ALA A 58 -50.79 9.54 27.25
C ALA A 58 -51.63 10.76 26.84
N VAL A 59 -51.49 11.25 25.60
CA VAL A 59 -52.34 12.35 25.08
C VAL A 59 -53.78 11.89 24.90
N ILE A 60 -54.01 10.68 24.38
CA ILE A 60 -55.34 10.10 24.16
C ILE A 60 -56.03 9.89 25.49
N ASP A 61 -55.34 9.34 26.47
CA ASP A 61 -55.87 9.04 27.81
C ASP A 61 -55.94 10.27 28.70
N LYS A 62 -55.46 11.44 28.22
CA LYS A 62 -55.37 12.72 28.96
C LYS A 62 -54.57 12.61 30.26
N ASP A 63 -53.64 11.66 30.33
CA ASP A 63 -52.78 11.46 31.49
C ASP A 63 -51.52 12.34 31.37
N ARG A 64 -51.51 13.44 32.17
CA ARG A 64 -50.41 14.41 32.17
C ARG A 64 -49.13 13.86 32.77
N ASP A 65 -49.23 12.98 33.76
CA ASP A 65 -48.07 12.43 34.46
C ASP A 65 -47.33 11.43 33.55
N LEU A 66 -48.09 10.57 32.86
CA LEU A 66 -47.55 9.65 31.85
C LEU A 66 -46.94 10.42 30.68
N LEU A 67 -47.58 11.49 30.19
CA LEU A 67 -47.06 12.34 29.12
C LEU A 67 -45.73 12.99 29.53
N THR A 68 -45.70 13.59 30.73
CA THR A 68 -44.48 14.24 31.22
C THR A 68 -43.34 13.23 31.34
N THR A 69 -43.61 12.04 31.88
CA THR A 69 -42.63 10.95 32.00
C THR A 69 -42.13 10.48 30.65
N ALA A 70 -43.02 10.25 29.67
CA ALA A 70 -42.67 9.83 28.32
C ALA A 70 -41.80 10.88 27.61
N VAL A 71 -42.12 12.16 27.71
CA VAL A 71 -41.35 13.26 27.13
C VAL A 71 -39.96 13.38 27.77
N VAL A 72 -39.89 13.32 29.12
CA VAL A 72 -38.58 13.36 29.82
C VAL A 72 -37.71 12.20 29.44
N LEU A 73 -38.25 10.97 29.35
CA LEU A 73 -37.51 9.79 28.89
C LEU A 73 -37.06 9.93 27.44
N LEU A 74 -37.92 10.42 26.55
CA LEU A 74 -37.61 10.65 25.15
C LEU A 74 -36.43 11.63 25.01
N VAL A 75 -36.49 12.77 25.68
CA VAL A 75 -35.39 13.76 25.68
C VAL A 75 -34.13 13.16 26.28
N SER A 76 -34.22 12.39 27.36
CA SER A 76 -33.08 11.74 28.01
C SER A 76 -32.41 10.71 27.08
N VAL A 77 -33.21 9.90 26.36
CA VAL A 77 -32.71 8.92 25.40
C VAL A 77 -32.06 9.61 24.21
N VAL A 78 -32.64 10.69 23.68
CA VAL A 78 -32.01 11.47 22.58
C VAL A 78 -30.68 12.08 23.02
N VAL A 79 -30.62 12.68 24.21
CA VAL A 79 -29.36 13.23 24.75
C VAL A 79 -28.33 12.12 24.96
N LEU A 80 -28.74 11.00 25.56
CA LEU A 80 -27.87 9.84 25.73
C LEU A 80 -27.34 9.33 24.39
N GLN A 81 -28.20 9.22 23.37
CA GLN A 81 -27.82 8.80 22.00
C GLN A 81 -26.74 9.74 21.41
N ILE A 82 -26.97 11.07 21.51
CA ILE A 82 -25.98 12.05 21.01
C ILE A 82 -24.65 11.88 21.72
N VAL A 83 -24.64 11.72 23.03
CA VAL A 83 -23.43 11.51 23.84
C VAL A 83 -22.71 10.21 23.42
N LEU A 84 -23.45 9.10 23.26
CA LEU A 84 -22.90 7.81 22.86
C LEU A 84 -22.31 7.86 21.44
N ILE A 85 -22.98 8.52 20.49
CA ILE A 85 -22.48 8.70 19.13
C ILE A 85 -21.17 9.50 19.17
N ARG A 86 -21.12 10.64 19.84
CA ARG A 86 -19.91 11.45 19.94
C ARG A 86 -18.76 10.72 20.65
N PHE A 87 -19.08 9.99 21.68
CA PHE A 87 -18.08 9.20 22.40
C PHE A 87 -17.54 8.05 21.54
N SER A 88 -18.40 7.35 20.81
CA SER A 88 -18.00 6.28 19.89
C SER A 88 -17.12 6.81 18.74
N GLU A 89 -17.46 7.97 18.15
CA GLU A 89 -16.65 8.64 17.13
C GLU A 89 -15.22 8.92 17.62
N LEU A 90 -15.09 9.46 18.83
CA LEU A 90 -13.79 9.74 19.44
C LEU A 90 -12.97 8.47 19.72
N LEU A 91 -13.61 7.42 20.21
CA LEU A 91 -12.96 6.13 20.45
C LEU A 91 -12.49 5.49 19.14
N LEU A 92 -13.34 5.53 18.11
CA LEU A 92 -13.03 5.00 16.78
C LEU A 92 -11.87 5.74 16.13
N LEU A 93 -11.88 7.08 16.22
CA LEU A 93 -10.78 7.87 15.69
C LEU A 93 -9.44 7.44 16.31
N ARG A 94 -9.41 7.34 17.66
CA ARG A 94 -8.19 6.96 18.37
C ARG A 94 -7.74 5.52 18.08
N THR A 95 -8.70 4.59 18.06
CA THR A 95 -8.37 3.17 17.84
C THR A 95 -8.02 2.90 16.39
N GLY A 96 -8.77 3.49 15.45
CA GLY A 96 -8.52 3.38 14.02
C GLY A 96 -7.14 3.92 13.63
N GLU A 97 -6.77 5.10 14.14
CA GLU A 97 -5.44 5.67 13.83
C GLU A 97 -4.29 4.81 14.38
N ARG A 98 -4.46 4.15 15.53
CA ARG A 98 -3.44 3.21 16.04
C ARG A 98 -3.27 2.00 15.13
N VAL A 99 -4.37 1.38 14.71
CA VAL A 99 -4.34 0.24 13.77
C VAL A 99 -3.66 0.64 12.45
N VAL A 100 -4.03 1.80 11.91
CA VAL A 100 -3.47 2.31 10.64
C VAL A 100 -1.98 2.60 10.76
N ARG A 101 -1.55 3.22 11.86
CA ARG A 101 -0.14 3.49 12.12
C ARG A 101 0.66 2.19 12.16
N ASP A 102 0.22 1.22 12.95
CA ASP A 102 0.93 -0.05 13.12
C ASP A 102 1.02 -0.84 11.80
N LEU A 103 -0.05 -0.80 10.97
CA LEU A 103 -0.03 -1.42 9.64
C LEU A 103 0.91 -0.70 8.68
N ARG A 104 0.96 0.64 8.74
CA ARG A 104 1.88 1.44 7.92
C ARG A 104 3.33 1.18 8.29
N GLU A 105 3.64 1.17 9.58
CA GLU A 105 4.98 0.84 10.08
C GLU A 105 5.42 -0.54 9.60
N LYS A 106 4.57 -1.56 9.73
CA LYS A 106 4.83 -2.91 9.24
C LYS A 106 4.98 -2.99 7.71
N ALA A 107 4.18 -2.24 6.95
CA ALA A 107 4.28 -2.23 5.49
C ALA A 107 5.61 -1.60 5.04
N VAL A 108 6.02 -0.50 5.68
CA VAL A 108 7.31 0.15 5.40
C VAL A 108 8.47 -0.76 5.80
N GLU A 109 8.42 -1.36 6.99
CA GLU A 109 9.42 -2.33 7.45
C GLU A 109 9.55 -3.51 6.50
N ARG A 110 8.39 -4.03 6.01
CA ARG A 110 8.36 -5.14 5.05
C ARG A 110 9.00 -4.76 3.72
N LEU A 111 8.68 -3.58 3.18
CA LEU A 111 9.27 -3.10 1.95
C LEU A 111 10.76 -2.78 2.10
N ALA A 112 11.17 -2.19 3.22
CA ALA A 112 12.57 -1.87 3.49
C ALA A 112 13.45 -3.13 3.59
N ASN A 113 12.90 -4.23 4.14
CA ASN A 113 13.58 -5.51 4.26
C ASN A 113 13.29 -6.49 3.10
N ALA A 114 12.56 -6.06 2.07
CA ALA A 114 12.27 -6.91 0.92
C ALA A 114 13.53 -7.12 0.06
N PRO A 115 13.75 -8.33 -0.48
CA PRO A 115 14.84 -8.57 -1.41
C PRO A 115 14.75 -7.64 -2.62
N LEU A 116 15.90 -7.14 -3.09
CA LEU A 116 15.93 -6.23 -4.24
C LEU A 116 15.26 -6.84 -5.49
N ARG A 117 15.43 -8.16 -5.70
CA ARG A 117 14.73 -8.92 -6.75
C ARG A 117 13.21 -8.79 -6.67
N PHE A 118 12.64 -8.83 -5.46
CA PHE A 118 11.20 -8.64 -5.25
C PHE A 118 10.78 -7.21 -5.64
N LEU A 119 11.51 -6.19 -5.20
CA LEU A 119 11.21 -4.79 -5.53
C LEU A 119 11.29 -4.51 -7.03
N GLU A 120 12.31 -5.01 -7.71
CA GLU A 120 12.51 -4.81 -9.15
C GLU A 120 11.57 -5.65 -10.02
N SER A 121 11.03 -6.77 -9.51
CA SER A 121 10.05 -7.60 -10.22
C SER A 121 8.64 -6.99 -10.24
N HIS A 122 8.38 -6.00 -9.37
CA HIS A 122 7.08 -5.34 -9.24
C HIS A 122 7.15 -3.88 -9.71
N ARG A 123 6.02 -3.37 -10.19
CA ARG A 123 5.91 -1.93 -10.49
C ARG A 123 5.91 -1.14 -9.19
N THR A 124 6.80 -0.17 -9.06
CA THR A 124 6.90 0.70 -7.86
C THR A 124 5.56 1.33 -7.50
N GLY A 125 4.75 1.73 -8.50
CA GLY A 125 3.42 2.28 -8.28
C GLY A 125 2.43 1.28 -7.65
N ASP A 126 2.52 -0.02 -7.96
CA ASP A 126 1.67 -1.04 -7.33
C ASP A 126 2.06 -1.28 -5.88
N LEU A 127 3.37 -1.40 -5.59
CA LEU A 127 3.88 -1.52 -4.23
C LEU A 127 3.49 -0.30 -3.38
N LEU A 128 3.67 0.90 -3.92
CA LEU A 128 3.29 2.13 -3.23
C LEU A 128 1.78 2.19 -2.96
N ARG A 129 0.95 1.83 -3.95
CA ARG A 129 -0.50 1.78 -3.77
C ARG A 129 -0.91 0.80 -2.68
N ARG A 130 -0.30 -0.40 -2.62
CA ARG A 130 -0.57 -1.40 -1.56
C ARG A 130 -0.12 -0.92 -0.19
N ALA A 131 1.01 -0.22 -0.10
CA ALA A 131 1.56 0.28 1.15
C ALA A 131 0.92 1.59 1.65
N THR A 132 0.23 2.34 0.81
CA THR A 132 -0.38 3.64 1.19
C THR A 132 -1.88 3.67 0.92
N GLY A 133 -2.32 3.39 -0.31
CA GLY A 133 -3.72 3.46 -0.73
C GLY A 133 -4.61 2.45 -0.01
N GLU A 134 -4.22 1.17 -0.02
CA GLU A 134 -5.00 0.11 0.62
C GLU A 134 -5.08 0.32 2.16
N ILE A 135 -4.02 0.86 2.77
CA ILE A 135 -4.04 1.23 4.21
C ILE A 135 -5.00 2.40 4.45
N ALA A 136 -5.04 3.40 3.56
CA ALA A 136 -5.98 4.51 3.69
C ALA A 136 -7.45 4.06 3.52
N GLU A 137 -7.74 3.16 2.58
CA GLU A 137 -9.06 2.55 2.41
C GLU A 137 -9.47 1.74 3.65
N LEU A 138 -8.54 0.94 4.19
CA LEU A 138 -8.78 0.20 5.44
C LEU A 138 -9.03 1.14 6.63
N ALA A 139 -8.34 2.28 6.68
CA ALA A 139 -8.58 3.31 7.68
C ALA A 139 -10.02 3.85 7.61
N LEU A 140 -10.52 4.11 6.42
CA LEU A 140 -11.90 4.54 6.20
C LEU A 140 -12.89 3.45 6.62
N PHE A 141 -12.64 2.19 6.24
CA PHE A 141 -13.45 1.06 6.64
C PHE A 141 -13.54 0.92 8.17
N VAL A 142 -12.41 0.94 8.86
CA VAL A 142 -12.39 0.80 10.34
C VAL A 142 -13.08 1.99 11.03
N ARG A 143 -12.95 3.20 10.50
CA ARG A 143 -13.51 4.41 11.12
C ARG A 143 -14.99 4.63 10.82
N ARG A 144 -15.49 4.25 9.65
CA ARG A 144 -16.85 4.55 9.19
C ARG A 144 -17.68 3.30 8.98
N ASP A 145 -17.21 2.34 8.20
CA ASP A 145 -18.04 1.27 7.69
C ASP A 145 -18.23 0.15 8.71
N MET A 146 -17.17 -0.22 9.44
CA MET A 146 -17.25 -1.24 10.50
C MET A 146 -18.21 -0.84 11.65
N PRO A 147 -18.19 0.42 12.17
CA PRO A 147 -19.19 0.85 13.15
C PRO A 147 -20.60 0.87 12.56
N ASN A 148 -20.76 1.33 11.32
CA ASN A 148 -22.06 1.36 10.66
C ASN A 148 -22.65 -0.04 10.51
N LEU A 149 -21.82 -1.08 10.22
CA LEU A 149 -22.28 -2.47 10.25
C LEU A 149 -22.87 -2.85 11.60
N VAL A 150 -22.24 -2.43 12.71
CA VAL A 150 -22.73 -2.72 14.05
C VAL A 150 -24.00 -1.92 14.36
N VAL A 151 -24.05 -0.63 13.96
CA VAL A 151 -25.25 0.21 14.12
C VAL A 151 -26.43 -0.44 13.39
N VAL A 152 -26.28 -0.76 12.11
CA VAL A 152 -27.33 -1.35 11.28
C VAL A 152 -27.77 -2.71 11.85
N ALA A 153 -26.83 -3.60 12.16
CA ALA A 153 -27.16 -4.92 12.72
C ALA A 153 -27.88 -4.81 14.07
N ALA A 154 -27.39 -3.94 14.97
CA ALA A 154 -28.00 -3.73 16.28
C ALA A 154 -29.37 -3.04 16.16
N THR A 155 -29.50 -2.03 15.30
CA THR A 155 -30.79 -1.34 15.07
C THR A 155 -31.83 -2.30 14.52
N LEU A 156 -31.50 -3.10 13.49
CA LEU A 156 -32.40 -4.12 12.94
C LEU A 156 -32.82 -5.14 14.02
N LEU A 157 -31.84 -5.61 14.81
CA LEU A 157 -32.10 -6.59 15.86
C LEU A 157 -33.02 -6.00 16.95
N PHE A 158 -32.65 -4.86 17.54
CA PHE A 158 -33.40 -4.26 18.63
C PHE A 158 -34.79 -3.80 18.18
N THR A 159 -34.91 -3.20 17.00
CA THR A 159 -36.21 -2.80 16.43
C THR A 159 -37.10 -4.02 16.18
N SER A 160 -36.57 -5.11 15.62
CA SER A 160 -37.33 -6.36 15.41
C SER A 160 -37.80 -6.97 16.74
N ILE A 161 -36.93 -6.98 17.78
CA ILE A 161 -37.28 -7.43 19.12
C ILE A 161 -38.39 -6.54 19.70
N THR A 162 -38.28 -5.21 19.58
CA THR A 162 -39.29 -4.27 20.04
C THR A 162 -40.63 -4.55 19.37
N LEU A 163 -40.69 -4.67 18.05
CA LEU A 163 -41.93 -4.97 17.32
C LEU A 163 -42.55 -6.31 17.71
N LEU A 164 -41.70 -7.32 17.98
CA LEU A 164 -42.18 -8.63 18.44
C LEU A 164 -42.94 -8.54 19.76
N PHE A 165 -42.49 -7.68 20.70
CA PHE A 165 -43.15 -7.46 21.99
C PHE A 165 -44.47 -6.71 21.86
N TYR A 166 -44.61 -5.80 20.87
CA TYR A 166 -45.84 -5.04 20.66
C TYR A 166 -46.93 -5.84 19.94
N SER A 167 -46.60 -6.51 18.82
CA SER A 167 -47.52 -7.40 18.09
C SER A 167 -46.78 -8.37 17.18
N TRP A 168 -46.77 -9.64 17.55
CA TRP A 168 -46.16 -10.67 16.71
C TRP A 168 -46.84 -10.84 15.34
N LEU A 169 -48.20 -10.57 15.29
CA LEU A 169 -48.99 -10.69 14.08
C LEU A 169 -48.63 -9.63 13.05
N LEU A 170 -48.55 -8.37 13.46
CA LEU A 170 -48.11 -7.26 12.56
C LEU A 170 -46.66 -7.43 12.13
N LEU A 171 -45.80 -7.94 13.00
CA LEU A 171 -44.43 -8.28 12.63
C LEU A 171 -44.39 -9.42 11.59
N LEU A 172 -45.26 -10.44 11.75
CA LEU A 172 -45.36 -11.52 10.76
C LEU A 172 -45.81 -10.99 9.39
N VAL A 173 -46.79 -10.10 9.34
CA VAL A 173 -47.25 -9.44 8.12
C VAL A 173 -46.09 -8.67 7.48
N LEU A 174 -45.34 -7.89 8.24
CA LEU A 174 -44.18 -7.13 7.78
C LEU A 174 -43.11 -8.10 7.21
N ALA A 175 -42.77 -9.17 7.96
CA ALA A 175 -41.74 -10.11 7.59
C ALA A 175 -42.08 -10.96 6.35
N VAL A 176 -43.35 -11.41 6.23
CA VAL A 176 -43.77 -12.30 5.14
C VAL A 176 -44.12 -11.54 3.86
N VAL A 177 -44.78 -10.39 3.99
CA VAL A 177 -45.30 -9.64 2.84
C VAL A 177 -44.27 -8.66 2.29
N PHE A 178 -43.51 -7.96 3.14
CA PHE A 178 -42.67 -6.85 2.70
C PHE A 178 -41.18 -7.12 2.71
N VAL A 179 -40.64 -7.98 3.61
CA VAL A 179 -39.20 -8.30 3.60
C VAL A 179 -38.76 -9.05 2.33
N PRO A 180 -39.47 -10.06 1.80
CA PRO A 180 -39.04 -10.75 0.59
C PRO A 180 -38.93 -9.85 -0.65
N PRO A 181 -39.94 -9.01 -1.01
CA PRO A 181 -39.80 -8.10 -2.14
C PRO A 181 -38.70 -7.05 -1.94
N THR A 182 -38.49 -6.58 -0.70
CA THR A 182 -37.38 -5.67 -0.38
C THR A 182 -36.04 -6.36 -0.62
N LEU A 183 -35.83 -7.58 -0.11
CA LEU A 183 -34.61 -8.34 -0.37
C LEU A 183 -34.40 -8.62 -1.87
N LEU A 184 -35.47 -8.84 -2.62
CA LEU A 184 -35.39 -9.01 -4.07
C LEU A 184 -34.98 -7.71 -4.77
N ALA A 185 -35.56 -6.58 -4.37
CA ALA A 185 -35.20 -5.24 -4.87
C ALA A 185 -33.71 -4.93 -4.58
N LEU A 186 -33.25 -5.18 -3.32
CA LEU A 186 -31.87 -4.98 -2.92
C LEU A 186 -30.90 -5.90 -3.70
N ARG A 187 -31.24 -7.17 -3.92
CA ARG A 187 -30.44 -8.06 -4.74
C ARG A 187 -30.38 -7.62 -6.20
N SER A 188 -31.49 -7.12 -6.75
CA SER A 188 -31.55 -6.55 -8.10
C SER A 188 -30.66 -5.31 -8.23
N PHE A 189 -30.72 -4.44 -7.23
CA PHE A 189 -29.84 -3.27 -7.13
C PHE A 189 -28.38 -3.69 -7.04
N SER A 190 -27.99 -4.54 -6.08
CA SER A 190 -26.60 -4.94 -5.87
C SER A 190 -25.95 -5.52 -7.14
N ARG A 191 -26.67 -6.38 -7.87
CA ARG A 191 -26.17 -6.94 -9.15
C ARG A 191 -25.98 -5.89 -10.23
N ALA A 192 -26.89 -4.92 -10.33
CA ALA A 192 -26.80 -3.85 -11.31
C ALA A 192 -25.74 -2.81 -10.92
N ALA A 193 -25.63 -2.52 -9.63
CA ALA A 193 -24.69 -1.57 -9.05
C ALA A 193 -23.24 -2.03 -9.28
N GLU A 194 -22.91 -3.29 -8.98
CA GLU A 194 -21.56 -3.84 -9.17
C GLU A 194 -21.04 -3.61 -10.60
N ALA A 195 -21.85 -3.96 -11.61
CA ALA A 195 -21.48 -3.78 -13.01
C ALA A 195 -21.45 -2.29 -13.44
N ALA A 196 -22.38 -1.47 -12.94
CA ALA A 196 -22.50 -0.06 -13.31
C ALA A 196 -21.38 0.79 -12.66
N PHE A 197 -21.18 0.66 -11.35
CA PHE A 197 -20.14 1.40 -10.62
C PHE A 197 -18.74 0.94 -11.05
N GLY A 198 -18.52 -0.37 -11.26
CA GLY A 198 -17.26 -0.89 -11.78
C GLY A 198 -16.97 -0.36 -13.19
N GLY A 199 -17.97 -0.27 -14.05
CA GLY A 199 -17.83 0.30 -15.39
C GLY A 199 -17.55 1.81 -15.35
N GLN A 200 -18.17 2.56 -14.45
CA GLN A 200 -17.89 3.99 -14.28
C GLN A 200 -16.47 4.22 -13.76
N ALA A 201 -16.04 3.50 -12.72
CA ALA A 201 -14.69 3.60 -12.20
C ALA A 201 -13.62 3.26 -13.25
N ALA A 202 -13.85 2.26 -14.10
CA ALA A 202 -12.95 1.91 -15.20
C ALA A 202 -12.88 3.03 -16.26
N ALA A 203 -14.00 3.65 -16.62
CA ALA A 203 -14.02 4.77 -17.55
C ALA A 203 -13.30 6.01 -16.98
N GLU A 204 -13.52 6.34 -15.71
CA GLU A 204 -12.83 7.43 -15.01
C GLU A 204 -11.32 7.17 -14.94
N ALA A 205 -10.89 5.95 -14.66
CA ALA A 205 -9.48 5.56 -14.64
C ALA A 205 -8.84 5.73 -16.02
N THR A 206 -9.56 5.44 -17.11
CA THR A 206 -9.08 5.66 -18.48
C THR A 206 -8.85 7.14 -18.76
N VAL A 207 -9.80 8.01 -18.40
CA VAL A 207 -9.64 9.46 -18.56
C VAL A 207 -8.47 9.98 -17.71
N ALA A 208 -8.31 9.52 -16.47
CA ALA A 208 -7.19 9.90 -15.59
C ALA A 208 -5.83 9.49 -16.20
N ALA A 209 -5.74 8.28 -16.77
CA ALA A 209 -4.55 7.81 -17.48
C ALA A 209 -4.23 8.69 -18.69
N THR A 210 -5.23 9.02 -19.52
CA THR A 210 -5.07 9.88 -20.69
C THR A 210 -4.71 11.33 -20.30
N MET A 211 -5.21 11.83 -19.16
CA MET A 211 -4.77 13.12 -18.62
C MET A 211 -3.30 13.11 -18.22
N THR A 212 -2.85 12.06 -17.54
CA THR A 212 -1.43 11.90 -17.18
C THR A 212 -0.55 11.81 -18.44
N GLU A 213 -1.00 11.03 -19.43
CA GLU A 213 -0.32 10.91 -20.72
C GLU A 213 -0.27 12.26 -21.46
N THR A 214 -1.34 13.07 -21.37
CA THR A 214 -1.39 14.43 -21.96
C THR A 214 -0.31 15.35 -21.37
N LEU A 215 -0.10 15.27 -20.07
CA LEU A 215 0.92 16.09 -19.39
C LEU A 215 2.34 15.63 -19.77
N THR A 216 2.59 14.33 -19.79
CA THR A 216 3.91 13.78 -20.13
C THR A 216 4.24 13.89 -21.62
N ALA A 217 3.25 13.79 -22.50
CA ALA A 217 3.42 13.91 -23.96
C ALA A 217 3.21 15.33 -24.50
N ARG A 218 3.13 16.36 -23.63
CA ARG A 218 2.81 17.72 -24.03
C ARG A 218 3.73 18.27 -25.13
N GLU A 219 5.02 18.06 -25.01
CA GLU A 219 6.02 18.52 -25.98
C GLU A 219 5.82 17.80 -27.33
N LEU A 220 5.61 16.49 -27.32
CA LEU A 220 5.32 15.71 -28.51
C LEU A 220 4.04 16.19 -29.20
N LEU A 221 2.96 16.42 -28.43
CA LEU A 221 1.68 16.88 -28.97
C LEU A 221 1.76 18.28 -29.58
N ALA A 222 2.60 19.17 -28.98
CA ALA A 222 2.83 20.51 -29.49
C ALA A 222 3.65 20.52 -30.78
N THR A 223 4.70 19.68 -30.86
CA THR A 223 5.63 19.63 -31.99
C THR A 223 5.11 18.83 -33.18
N SER A 224 4.32 17.77 -32.92
CA SER A 224 3.78 16.88 -33.98
C SER A 224 2.49 17.37 -34.64
N GLY A 225 1.85 18.42 -34.12
CA GLY A 225 0.53 18.88 -34.59
C GLY A 225 -0.62 17.88 -34.30
N ALA A 226 -0.40 16.88 -33.47
CA ALA A 226 -1.36 15.80 -33.18
C ALA A 226 -2.48 16.22 -32.18
N LEU A 227 -2.42 17.43 -31.62
CA LEU A 227 -3.33 17.92 -30.59
C LEU A 227 -4.83 17.79 -30.95
N PRO A 228 -5.30 18.11 -32.20
CA PRO A 228 -6.72 17.98 -32.51
C PRO A 228 -7.22 16.52 -32.44
N GLY A 229 -6.43 15.56 -32.93
CA GLY A 229 -6.72 14.12 -32.83
C GLY A 229 -6.76 13.63 -31.40
N TRP A 230 -5.81 14.08 -30.59
CA TRP A 230 -5.74 13.78 -29.16
C TRP A 230 -6.96 14.30 -28.39
N LEU A 231 -7.36 15.55 -28.62
CA LEU A 231 -8.57 16.12 -28.01
C LEU A 231 -9.85 15.38 -28.42
N LYS A 232 -9.91 14.84 -29.66
CA LYS A 232 -11.02 13.99 -30.10
C LYS A 232 -11.09 12.70 -29.31
N ARG A 233 -9.93 12.06 -29.02
CA ARG A 233 -9.83 10.88 -28.16
C ARG A 233 -10.34 11.19 -26.74
N VAL A 234 -9.84 12.26 -26.10
CA VAL A 234 -10.27 12.67 -24.75
C VAL A 234 -11.78 12.93 -24.69
N ARG A 235 -12.36 13.57 -25.72
CA ARG A 235 -13.82 13.78 -25.81
C ARG A 235 -14.58 12.46 -25.92
N GLY A 236 -14.05 11.48 -26.65
CA GLY A 236 -14.64 10.14 -26.75
C GLY A 236 -14.65 9.41 -25.42
N GLU A 237 -13.52 9.43 -24.71
CA GLU A 237 -13.39 8.82 -23.38
C GLU A 237 -14.30 9.51 -22.34
N ASN A 238 -14.40 10.84 -22.35
CA ASN A 238 -15.35 11.58 -21.52
C ASN A 238 -16.82 11.24 -21.83
N ALA A 239 -17.17 11.03 -23.11
CA ALA A 239 -18.52 10.60 -23.47
C ALA A 239 -18.83 9.20 -22.91
N GLU A 240 -17.82 8.34 -22.80
CA GLU A 240 -17.96 7.02 -22.18
C GLU A 240 -18.18 7.12 -20.66
N VAL A 241 -17.47 8.03 -19.96
CA VAL A 241 -17.74 8.33 -18.54
C VAL A 241 -19.18 8.78 -18.34
N VAL A 242 -19.70 9.70 -19.19
CA VAL A 242 -21.09 10.15 -19.12
C VAL A 242 -22.08 9.00 -19.37
N SER A 243 -21.76 8.10 -20.32
CA SER A 243 -22.60 6.93 -20.60
C SER A 243 -22.60 5.93 -19.43
N ALA A 244 -21.46 5.74 -18.80
CA ALA A 244 -21.31 4.91 -17.61
C ALA A 244 -22.07 5.50 -16.41
N ALA A 245 -21.93 6.81 -16.15
CA ALA A 245 -22.68 7.52 -15.11
C ALA A 245 -24.21 7.43 -15.29
N ARG A 246 -24.69 7.45 -16.54
CA ARG A 246 -26.12 7.20 -16.82
C ARG A 246 -26.54 5.76 -16.42
N ARG A 247 -25.69 4.76 -16.69
CA ARG A 247 -25.96 3.37 -16.26
C ARG A 247 -26.00 3.24 -14.74
N THR A 248 -25.13 3.97 -14.05
CA THR A 248 -25.13 4.05 -12.57
C THR A 248 -26.42 4.69 -12.07
N GLY A 249 -26.86 5.82 -12.65
CA GLY A 249 -28.13 6.44 -12.28
C GLY A 249 -29.33 5.50 -12.50
N TRP A 250 -29.35 4.70 -13.59
CA TRP A 250 -30.39 3.68 -13.75
C TRP A 250 -30.32 2.54 -12.71
N ALA A 251 -29.15 2.22 -12.21
CA ALA A 251 -29.01 1.27 -11.10
C ALA A 251 -29.54 1.89 -9.80
N GLU A 252 -29.25 3.18 -9.54
CA GLU A 252 -29.74 3.92 -8.37
C GLU A 252 -31.26 4.01 -8.32
N ILE A 253 -31.96 4.21 -9.45
CA ILE A 253 -33.42 4.19 -9.50
C ILE A 253 -34.00 2.88 -8.96
N ARG A 254 -33.28 1.76 -9.04
CA ARG A 254 -33.74 0.48 -8.47
C ARG A 254 -33.79 0.47 -6.94
N ILE A 255 -32.97 1.27 -6.26
CA ILE A 255 -33.04 1.37 -4.80
C ILE A 255 -34.28 2.15 -4.37
N GLU A 256 -34.77 3.08 -5.22
CA GLU A 256 -36.01 3.82 -4.95
C GLU A 256 -37.24 2.89 -4.89
N THR A 257 -37.15 1.69 -5.48
CA THR A 257 -38.22 0.69 -5.31
C THR A 257 -38.36 0.22 -3.86
N VAL A 258 -37.28 0.30 -3.07
CA VAL A 258 -37.32 -0.03 -1.63
C VAL A 258 -38.13 1.01 -0.87
N SER A 259 -37.94 2.30 -1.17
CA SER A 259 -38.71 3.40 -0.58
C SER A 259 -40.21 3.32 -0.94
N LEU A 260 -40.51 2.85 -2.16
CA LEU A 260 -41.89 2.61 -2.58
C LEU A 260 -42.51 1.44 -1.79
N ILE A 261 -41.78 0.33 -1.61
CA ILE A 261 -42.22 -0.80 -0.79
C ILE A 261 -42.43 -0.36 0.66
N GLU A 262 -41.53 0.46 1.23
CA GLU A 262 -41.66 1.05 2.56
C GLU A 262 -42.93 1.87 2.66
N GLY A 263 -43.21 2.76 1.71
CA GLY A 263 -44.44 3.57 1.71
C GLY A 263 -45.71 2.73 1.68
N VAL A 264 -45.72 1.68 0.84
CA VAL A 264 -46.85 0.72 0.80
C VAL A 264 -46.97 -0.07 2.11
N ALA A 265 -45.84 -0.54 2.66
CA ALA A 265 -45.82 -1.25 3.94
C ALA A 265 -46.38 -0.39 5.07
N THR A 266 -45.93 0.86 5.14
CA THR A 266 -46.40 1.83 6.14
C THR A 266 -47.90 2.08 6.01
N ALA A 267 -48.41 2.26 4.78
CA ALA A 267 -49.84 2.47 4.54
C ALA A 267 -50.68 1.23 4.91
N VAL A 268 -50.21 0.03 4.54
CA VAL A 268 -50.91 -1.23 4.89
C VAL A 268 -50.89 -1.48 6.39
N LEU A 269 -49.75 -1.30 7.05
CA LEU A 269 -49.63 -1.49 8.50
C LEU A 269 -50.44 -0.44 9.27
N LEU A 270 -50.49 0.79 8.81
CA LEU A 270 -51.35 1.83 9.37
C LEU A 270 -52.82 1.44 9.21
N GLY A 271 -53.26 1.04 8.00
CA GLY A 271 -54.65 0.66 7.75
C GLY A 271 -55.07 -0.59 8.52
N LEU A 272 -54.27 -1.66 8.48
CA LEU A 272 -54.53 -2.91 9.20
C LEU A 272 -54.44 -2.68 10.72
N GLY A 273 -53.44 -1.94 11.19
CA GLY A 273 -53.27 -1.63 12.61
C GLY A 273 -54.38 -0.77 13.13
N ALA A 274 -54.85 0.24 12.36
CA ALA A 274 -56.00 1.07 12.74
C ALA A 274 -57.28 0.24 12.80
N TRP A 275 -57.53 -0.64 11.81
CA TRP A 275 -58.67 -1.57 11.85
C TRP A 275 -58.61 -2.49 13.08
N MET A 276 -57.47 -3.08 13.38
CA MET A 276 -57.28 -3.92 14.58
C MET A 276 -57.42 -3.13 15.87
N ALA A 277 -57.07 -1.83 15.88
CA ALA A 277 -57.25 -0.96 17.04
C ALA A 277 -58.71 -0.63 17.30
N VAL A 278 -59.49 -0.41 16.24
CA VAL A 278 -60.96 -0.19 16.34
C VAL A 278 -61.67 -1.43 16.88
N GLU A 279 -61.22 -2.64 16.46
CA GLU A 279 -61.75 -3.92 16.98
C GLU A 279 -61.22 -4.26 18.39
N GLY A 280 -60.33 -3.45 18.95
CA GLY A 280 -59.76 -3.67 20.28
C GLY A 280 -58.70 -4.74 20.39
N HIS A 281 -58.14 -5.23 19.25
CA HIS A 281 -57.10 -6.27 19.22
C HIS A 281 -55.70 -5.72 19.53
N VAL A 282 -55.42 -4.43 19.22
CA VAL A 282 -54.17 -3.75 19.49
C VAL A 282 -54.46 -2.33 20.02
N SER A 283 -53.48 -1.74 20.71
CA SER A 283 -53.60 -0.33 21.15
C SER A 283 -53.18 0.63 20.03
N VAL A 284 -53.66 1.88 20.10
CA VAL A 284 -53.19 2.94 19.18
C VAL A 284 -51.70 3.17 19.33
N GLU A 285 -51.15 3.04 20.54
CA GLU A 285 -49.72 3.03 20.81
C GLU A 285 -48.98 2.04 19.90
N THR A 286 -49.48 0.78 19.83
CA THR A 286 -48.89 -0.26 18.97
C THR A 286 -48.84 0.15 17.51
N VAL A 287 -49.89 0.76 16.99
CA VAL A 287 -49.94 1.23 15.59
C VAL A 287 -48.87 2.29 15.33
N VAL A 288 -48.76 3.28 16.23
CA VAL A 288 -47.74 4.33 16.13
C VAL A 288 -46.33 3.75 16.16
N VAL A 289 -46.06 2.82 17.09
CA VAL A 289 -44.77 2.15 17.18
C VAL A 289 -44.43 1.41 15.89
N PHE A 290 -45.40 0.66 15.31
CA PHE A 290 -45.19 -0.06 14.06
C PHE A 290 -44.89 0.84 12.87
N VAL A 291 -45.63 1.96 12.73
CA VAL A 291 -45.40 2.91 11.65
C VAL A 291 -44.00 3.52 11.73
N LEU A 292 -43.57 3.97 12.91
CA LEU A 292 -42.25 4.56 13.10
C LEU A 292 -41.13 3.54 12.98
N ALA A 293 -41.29 2.35 13.57
CA ALA A 293 -40.26 1.30 13.54
C ALA A 293 -40.11 0.67 12.17
N THR A 294 -41.17 0.58 11.36
CA THR A 294 -41.11 0.10 9.98
C THR A 294 -40.12 0.96 9.16
N ARG A 295 -40.21 2.28 9.28
CA ARG A 295 -39.27 3.19 8.63
C ARG A 295 -37.83 2.88 9.02
N VAL A 296 -37.54 2.73 10.32
CA VAL A 296 -36.20 2.41 10.83
C VAL A 296 -35.70 1.07 10.28
N LEU A 297 -36.57 0.05 10.12
CA LEU A 297 -36.22 -1.23 9.54
C LEU A 297 -35.86 -1.13 8.05
N PHE A 298 -36.64 -0.38 7.26
CA PHE A 298 -36.39 -0.24 5.83
C PHE A 298 -35.14 0.58 5.54
N GLU A 299 -34.93 1.69 6.28
CA GLU A 299 -33.68 2.46 6.23
C GLU A 299 -32.49 1.54 6.56
N GLY A 300 -32.56 0.75 7.65
CA GLY A 300 -31.51 -0.19 8.03
C GLY A 300 -31.26 -1.30 7.00
N LEU A 301 -32.30 -1.79 6.28
CA LEU A 301 -32.11 -2.76 5.18
C LEU A 301 -31.42 -2.11 3.97
N GLY A 302 -31.72 -0.86 3.65
CA GLY A 302 -31.04 -0.08 2.61
C GLY A 302 -29.56 0.12 2.94
N ASP A 303 -29.28 0.58 4.16
CA ASP A 303 -27.92 0.76 4.68
C ASP A 303 -27.12 -0.56 4.67
N ALA A 304 -27.73 -1.68 5.06
CA ALA A 304 -27.10 -3.00 5.03
C ALA A 304 -26.67 -3.39 3.60
N ALA A 305 -27.48 -3.05 2.60
CA ALA A 305 -27.14 -3.34 1.19
C ALA A 305 -25.97 -2.48 0.70
N GLN A 306 -25.94 -1.21 1.06
CA GLN A 306 -24.82 -0.32 0.73
C GLN A 306 -23.53 -0.79 1.40
N LEU A 307 -23.58 -1.07 2.72
CA LEU A 307 -22.44 -1.54 3.49
C LEU A 307 -21.89 -2.89 2.99
N ALA A 308 -22.74 -3.76 2.40
CA ALA A 308 -22.26 -4.99 1.78
C ALA A 308 -21.31 -4.71 0.60
N GLY A 309 -21.56 -3.66 -0.18
CA GLY A 309 -20.66 -3.21 -1.24
C GLY A 309 -19.35 -2.66 -0.69
N GLU A 310 -19.41 -1.79 0.31
CA GLU A 310 -18.24 -1.20 0.98
C GLU A 310 -17.36 -2.28 1.65
N LEU A 311 -18.00 -3.29 2.27
CA LEU A 311 -17.32 -4.46 2.84
C LEU A 311 -16.54 -5.26 1.79
N GLN A 312 -17.08 -5.42 0.58
CA GLN A 312 -16.41 -6.12 -0.50
C GLN A 312 -15.18 -5.34 -0.99
N VAL A 313 -15.27 -4.03 -1.13
CA VAL A 313 -14.13 -3.15 -1.47
C VAL A 313 -13.04 -3.25 -0.40
N ALA A 314 -13.41 -3.07 0.87
CA ALA A 314 -12.49 -3.18 2.00
C ALA A 314 -11.82 -4.56 2.08
N ARG A 315 -12.58 -5.63 1.79
CA ARG A 315 -12.06 -7.00 1.76
C ARG A 315 -11.01 -7.20 0.68
N THR A 316 -11.23 -6.63 -0.51
CA THR A 316 -10.28 -6.71 -1.63
C THR A 316 -9.00 -5.92 -1.32
N GLY A 317 -9.13 -4.69 -0.80
CA GLY A 317 -7.99 -3.87 -0.38
C GLY A 317 -7.19 -4.53 0.74
N LEU A 318 -7.88 -5.06 1.76
CA LEU A 318 -7.25 -5.80 2.85
C LEU A 318 -6.53 -7.06 2.35
N ALA A 319 -7.09 -7.80 1.39
CA ALA A 319 -6.45 -8.97 0.81
C ALA A 319 -5.12 -8.61 0.12
N ARG A 320 -5.07 -7.49 -0.63
CA ARG A 320 -3.86 -6.99 -1.29
C ARG A 320 -2.80 -6.52 -0.28
N LEU A 321 -3.24 -5.86 0.79
CA LEU A 321 -2.33 -5.44 1.86
C LEU A 321 -1.73 -6.64 2.58
N LEU A 322 -2.55 -7.65 2.93
CA LEU A 322 -2.07 -8.88 3.57
C LEU A 322 -1.12 -9.66 2.67
N ASP A 323 -1.37 -9.69 1.36
CA ASP A 323 -0.49 -10.29 0.37
C ASP A 323 0.90 -9.63 0.39
N LEU A 324 0.96 -8.30 0.52
CA LEU A 324 2.22 -7.57 0.71
C LEU A 324 2.88 -7.89 2.05
N LEU A 325 2.13 -7.88 3.15
CA LEU A 325 2.66 -8.11 4.50
C LEU A 325 3.15 -9.55 4.72
N GLU A 326 2.51 -10.52 4.06
CA GLU A 326 2.84 -11.94 4.15
C GLU A 326 3.79 -12.41 3.03
N SER A 327 4.13 -11.53 2.05
CA SER A 327 5.10 -11.86 1.00
C SER A 327 6.44 -12.26 1.63
N PRO A 328 7.20 -13.20 1.02
CA PRO A 328 8.50 -13.58 1.57
C PRO A 328 9.40 -12.33 1.62
N GLY A 329 9.73 -11.88 2.84
CA GLY A 329 10.80 -10.92 3.06
C GLY A 329 12.14 -11.60 2.84
N ALA A 330 13.21 -10.84 2.75
CA ALA A 330 14.49 -11.41 3.10
C ALA A 330 14.29 -12.03 4.49
N GLU A 331 14.46 -13.34 4.62
CA GLU A 331 14.59 -13.91 5.95
C GLU A 331 15.74 -13.12 6.59
N PRO A 332 15.53 -12.50 7.76
CA PRO A 332 16.65 -11.90 8.45
C PRO A 332 17.66 -13.05 8.57
N VAL A 333 18.84 -12.88 7.97
CA VAL A 333 19.96 -13.79 8.24
C VAL A 333 19.97 -13.91 9.75
N ALA A 334 19.81 -15.12 10.25
CA ALA A 334 19.43 -15.42 11.62
C ALA A 334 20.17 -14.45 12.56
N ALA A 335 19.45 -13.82 13.49
CA ALA A 335 19.97 -12.92 14.51
C ALA A 335 20.89 -13.69 15.50
N GLY A 336 21.87 -14.36 15.00
CA GLY A 336 22.80 -15.29 15.63
C GLY A 336 23.96 -15.65 14.72
N ALA A 337 23.99 -15.16 13.45
CA ALA A 337 25.20 -15.21 12.65
C ALA A 337 26.22 -14.34 13.37
N SER A 338 27.17 -14.98 14.04
CA SER A 338 28.30 -14.38 14.72
C SER A 338 28.91 -13.29 13.85
N ASP A 339 29.38 -12.20 14.44
CA ASP A 339 30.28 -11.24 13.79
C ASP A 339 31.49 -12.04 13.29
N VAL A 340 31.39 -12.55 12.06
CA VAL A 340 32.49 -13.24 11.41
C VAL A 340 33.44 -12.14 11.01
N GLU A 341 34.55 -11.99 11.71
CA GLU A 341 35.65 -11.14 11.27
C GLU A 341 36.21 -11.68 9.96
N LEU A 342 35.79 -11.08 8.86
CA LEU A 342 36.32 -11.40 7.54
C LEU A 342 37.63 -10.63 7.30
N PRO A 343 38.63 -11.27 6.67
CA PRO A 343 39.87 -10.60 6.29
C PRO A 343 39.59 -9.40 5.38
N ARG A 344 40.31 -8.29 5.58
CA ARG A 344 40.24 -7.12 4.69
C ARG A 344 40.77 -7.39 3.27
N ARG A 345 41.53 -8.46 3.06
CA ARG A 345 42.00 -8.90 1.76
C ARG A 345 41.72 -10.38 1.62
N GLY A 346 40.98 -10.75 0.60
CA GLY A 346 40.56 -12.11 0.37
C GLY A 346 40.08 -12.35 -1.06
N GLU A 347 40.02 -13.63 -1.38
CA GLU A 347 39.53 -14.12 -2.66
C GLU A 347 38.01 -14.07 -2.69
N LEU A 348 37.46 -13.56 -3.78
CA LEU A 348 36.04 -13.66 -4.11
C LEU A 348 35.88 -14.73 -5.18
N ARG A 349 35.10 -15.78 -4.90
CA ARG A 349 34.93 -16.92 -5.81
C ARG A 349 33.47 -17.13 -6.16
N VAL A 350 33.21 -17.42 -7.41
CA VAL A 350 31.90 -17.74 -8.01
C VAL A 350 31.97 -19.17 -8.50
N GLU A 351 31.08 -20.02 -8.05
CA GLU A 351 31.09 -21.47 -8.39
C GLU A 351 29.71 -21.86 -8.95
N GLY A 352 29.70 -22.19 -10.27
CA GLY A 352 28.53 -22.71 -10.98
C GLY A 352 27.29 -21.82 -10.92
N VAL A 353 27.45 -20.48 -10.88
CA VAL A 353 26.35 -19.55 -10.66
C VAL A 353 25.42 -19.49 -11.87
N GLY A 354 24.14 -19.78 -11.62
CA GLY A 354 23.02 -19.58 -12.53
C GLY A 354 21.99 -18.61 -11.95
N TYR A 355 21.41 -17.76 -12.81
CA TYR A 355 20.41 -16.79 -12.40
C TYR A 355 19.38 -16.48 -13.49
N SER A 356 18.12 -16.32 -13.08
CA SER A 356 16.99 -15.96 -13.94
C SER A 356 16.09 -14.92 -13.28
N TYR A 357 15.70 -13.86 -13.98
CA TYR A 357 14.70 -12.91 -13.48
C TYR A 357 13.29 -13.49 -13.46
N ARG A 358 12.99 -14.37 -14.44
CA ARG A 358 11.71 -15.07 -14.57
C ARG A 358 11.98 -16.52 -14.93
N GLU A 359 11.04 -17.40 -14.63
CA GLU A 359 11.12 -18.80 -15.04
C GLU A 359 11.37 -18.93 -16.55
N GLY A 360 12.34 -19.75 -16.92
CA GLY A 360 12.70 -20.09 -18.31
C GLY A 360 13.64 -19.14 -19.04
N ALA A 361 13.93 -17.94 -18.52
CA ALA A 361 14.86 -16.98 -19.15
C ALA A 361 16.15 -16.85 -18.32
N ARG A 362 17.12 -17.77 -18.55
CA ARG A 362 18.44 -17.69 -17.89
C ARG A 362 19.20 -16.47 -18.37
N VAL A 363 19.69 -15.68 -17.42
CA VAL A 363 20.55 -14.50 -17.64
C VAL A 363 22.02 -14.86 -17.39
N LEU A 364 22.26 -15.74 -16.42
CA LEU A 364 23.57 -16.33 -16.17
C LEU A 364 23.42 -17.85 -16.10
N ASP A 365 24.37 -18.59 -16.71
CA ASP A 365 24.34 -20.05 -16.86
C ASP A 365 25.69 -20.69 -16.56
N GLY A 366 25.83 -21.24 -15.34
CA GLY A 366 27.03 -21.97 -14.91
C GLY A 366 28.29 -21.11 -14.91
N VAL A 367 28.24 -19.93 -14.30
CA VAL A 367 29.37 -19.00 -14.23
C VAL A 367 30.34 -19.45 -13.15
N ASP A 368 31.61 -19.64 -13.55
CA ASP A 368 32.76 -19.92 -12.69
C ASP A 368 33.81 -18.82 -12.84
N LEU A 369 34.11 -18.11 -11.74
CA LEU A 369 35.08 -17.01 -11.70
C LEU A 369 35.78 -16.96 -10.36
N THR A 370 37.06 -16.56 -10.39
CA THR A 370 37.84 -16.29 -9.18
C THR A 370 38.51 -14.94 -9.32
N PHE A 371 38.37 -14.10 -8.30
CA PHE A 371 39.04 -12.81 -8.18
C PHE A 371 40.01 -12.87 -7.01
N ALA A 372 41.28 -12.75 -7.31
CA ALA A 372 42.33 -12.75 -6.30
C ALA A 372 42.33 -11.45 -5.49
N ALA A 373 42.83 -11.48 -4.26
CA ALA A 373 42.94 -10.29 -3.44
C ALA A 373 43.80 -9.21 -4.11
N GLY A 374 43.24 -8.01 -4.28
CA GLY A 374 43.90 -6.87 -4.94
C GLY A 374 43.92 -6.94 -6.47
N GLU A 375 43.24 -7.91 -7.09
CA GLU A 375 43.13 -8.03 -8.54
C GLU A 375 42.24 -6.95 -9.14
N ARG A 376 42.58 -6.47 -10.34
CA ARG A 376 41.81 -5.46 -11.09
C ARG A 376 41.27 -6.08 -12.36
N VAL A 377 39.95 -6.26 -12.42
CA VAL A 377 39.29 -7.03 -13.49
C VAL A 377 38.26 -6.16 -14.22
N ALA A 378 38.32 -6.16 -15.56
CA ALA A 378 37.27 -5.62 -16.40
C ALA A 378 36.24 -6.71 -16.75
N VAL A 379 34.97 -6.45 -16.56
CA VAL A 379 33.87 -7.29 -17.05
C VAL A 379 33.25 -6.61 -18.27
N VAL A 380 33.41 -7.23 -19.44
CA VAL A 380 32.97 -6.69 -20.73
C VAL A 380 31.95 -7.62 -21.40
N GLY A 381 31.18 -7.10 -22.35
CA GLY A 381 30.19 -7.86 -23.12
C GLY A 381 29.11 -6.98 -23.71
N LEU A 382 28.25 -7.56 -24.53
CA LEU A 382 27.13 -6.82 -25.14
C LEU A 382 26.12 -6.36 -24.10
N THR A 383 25.34 -5.31 -24.42
CA THR A 383 24.20 -4.89 -23.59
C THR A 383 23.21 -6.05 -23.47
N GLY A 384 22.76 -6.32 -22.25
CA GLY A 384 21.87 -7.46 -21.96
C GLY A 384 22.59 -8.82 -21.79
N SER A 385 23.92 -8.89 -21.83
CA SER A 385 24.68 -10.16 -21.64
C SER A 385 24.70 -10.67 -20.19
N GLY A 386 24.22 -9.87 -19.19
CA GLY A 386 24.19 -10.27 -17.79
C GLY A 386 25.24 -9.62 -16.88
N LYS A 387 26.05 -8.66 -17.36
CA LYS A 387 27.11 -8.00 -16.58
C LYS A 387 26.63 -7.34 -15.29
N THR A 388 25.63 -6.48 -15.39
CA THR A 388 25.04 -5.80 -14.21
C THR A 388 24.42 -6.80 -13.24
N THR A 389 23.81 -7.89 -13.76
CA THR A 389 23.29 -8.98 -12.95
C THR A 389 24.40 -9.70 -12.19
N LEU A 390 25.52 -9.98 -12.88
CA LEU A 390 26.72 -10.56 -12.26
C LEU A 390 27.25 -9.61 -11.15
N GLY A 391 27.36 -8.31 -11.42
CA GLY A 391 27.77 -7.31 -10.41
C GLY A 391 26.88 -7.31 -9.17
N LYS A 392 25.56 -7.38 -9.33
CA LYS A 392 24.61 -7.46 -8.21
C LYS A 392 24.73 -8.78 -7.43
N ILE A 393 25.01 -9.90 -8.10
CA ILE A 393 25.25 -11.19 -7.44
C ILE A 393 26.57 -11.17 -6.66
N LEU A 394 27.65 -10.64 -7.25
CA LEU A 394 28.94 -10.48 -6.58
C LEU A 394 28.85 -9.57 -5.36
N ALA A 395 27.97 -8.57 -5.39
CA ALA A 395 27.69 -7.70 -4.25
C ALA A 395 26.74 -8.33 -3.20
N GLY A 396 26.25 -9.56 -3.43
CA GLY A 396 25.28 -10.22 -2.55
C GLY A 396 23.88 -9.62 -2.55
N LEU A 397 23.57 -8.70 -3.50
CA LEU A 397 22.25 -8.09 -3.64
C LEU A 397 21.23 -9.06 -4.24
N TYR A 398 21.71 -9.99 -5.08
CA TYR A 398 20.92 -11.06 -5.66
C TYR A 398 21.47 -12.42 -5.23
N PRO A 399 20.69 -13.24 -4.52
CA PRO A 399 21.07 -14.63 -4.28
C PRO A 399 21.01 -15.39 -5.62
N PRO A 400 22.02 -16.20 -5.96
CA PRO A 400 21.98 -17.02 -7.18
C PRO A 400 20.91 -18.10 -7.08
N ASP A 401 20.28 -18.48 -8.22
CA ASP A 401 19.33 -19.60 -8.28
C ASP A 401 20.05 -20.95 -8.19
N GLN A 402 21.29 -21.00 -8.68
CA GLN A 402 22.18 -22.17 -8.67
C GLN A 402 23.61 -21.73 -8.37
N GLY A 403 24.40 -22.62 -7.78
CA GLY A 403 25.77 -22.30 -7.39
C GLY A 403 25.85 -21.44 -6.15
N ARG A 404 27.01 -20.84 -5.92
CA ARG A 404 27.26 -19.96 -4.77
C ARG A 404 28.35 -18.94 -5.06
N VAL A 405 28.37 -17.89 -4.25
CA VAL A 405 29.46 -16.91 -4.23
C VAL A 405 30.06 -16.90 -2.83
N THR A 406 31.37 -17.03 -2.75
CA THR A 406 32.08 -17.08 -1.46
C THR A 406 33.14 -15.97 -1.39
N TYR A 407 33.28 -15.37 -0.20
CA TYR A 407 34.36 -14.46 0.14
C TYR A 407 35.22 -15.08 1.24
N CYS A 408 36.52 -15.28 0.97
CA CYS A 408 37.42 -16.00 1.88
C CYS A 408 36.89 -17.38 2.31
N GLY A 409 36.17 -18.10 1.42
CA GLY A 409 35.57 -19.40 1.70
C GLY A 409 34.23 -19.37 2.41
N THR A 410 33.76 -18.21 2.87
CA THR A 410 32.43 -18.05 3.49
C THR A 410 31.39 -17.68 2.43
N ASP A 411 30.24 -18.35 2.41
CA ASP A 411 29.16 -18.05 1.48
C ASP A 411 28.54 -16.68 1.78
N LEU A 412 28.33 -15.84 0.75
CA LEU A 412 27.76 -14.51 0.93
C LEU A 412 26.35 -14.56 1.51
N SER A 413 25.60 -15.63 1.27
CA SER A 413 24.24 -15.83 1.79
C SER A 413 24.20 -16.05 3.30
N GLU A 414 25.31 -16.47 3.91
CA GLU A 414 25.45 -16.69 5.36
C GLU A 414 25.87 -15.42 6.11
N LEU A 415 26.28 -14.37 5.39
CA LEU A 415 26.79 -13.14 5.97
C LEU A 415 25.63 -12.16 6.28
N PRO A 416 25.64 -11.53 7.46
CA PRO A 416 24.74 -10.43 7.76
C PRO A 416 24.92 -9.28 6.77
N GLY A 417 23.82 -8.66 6.31
CA GLY A 417 23.86 -7.55 5.35
C GLY A 417 24.83 -6.42 5.73
N PRO A 418 24.88 -5.94 6.98
CA PRO A 418 25.84 -4.93 7.41
C PRO A 418 27.30 -5.40 7.33
N THR A 419 27.60 -6.68 7.59
CA THR A 419 28.93 -7.25 7.45
C THR A 419 29.32 -7.34 5.98
N LEU A 420 28.42 -7.83 5.14
CA LEU A 420 28.64 -7.93 3.69
C LEU A 420 28.91 -6.56 3.07
N SER A 421 28.09 -5.55 3.36
CA SER A 421 28.23 -4.20 2.78
C SER A 421 29.49 -3.45 3.23
N ARG A 422 30.11 -3.83 4.34
CA ARG A 422 31.43 -3.31 4.77
C ARG A 422 32.59 -3.93 3.98
N HIS A 423 32.43 -5.14 3.43
CA HIS A 423 33.49 -5.86 2.72
C HIS A 423 33.35 -5.75 1.19
N ILE A 424 32.13 -5.74 0.69
CA ILE A 424 31.84 -5.68 -0.75
C ILE A 424 30.89 -4.52 -1.02
N ALA A 425 31.33 -3.53 -1.80
CA ALA A 425 30.52 -2.39 -2.20
C ALA A 425 30.31 -2.37 -3.72
N LEU A 426 29.08 -2.06 -4.12
CA LEU A 426 28.70 -1.80 -5.51
C LEU A 426 28.37 -0.32 -5.68
N VAL A 427 29.05 0.35 -6.59
CA VAL A 427 28.67 1.67 -7.10
C VAL A 427 27.87 1.45 -8.38
N PRO A 428 26.56 1.68 -8.38
CA PRO A 428 25.71 1.44 -9.55
C PRO A 428 25.88 2.55 -10.59
N GLN A 429 25.45 2.28 -11.82
CA GLN A 429 25.42 3.25 -12.92
C GLN A 429 24.59 4.49 -12.54
N ASP A 430 23.39 4.28 -12.00
CA ASP A 430 22.54 5.35 -11.47
C ASP A 430 22.64 5.42 -9.94
N VAL A 431 23.35 6.41 -9.43
CA VAL A 431 23.51 6.62 -7.98
C VAL A 431 22.25 7.22 -7.38
N HIS A 432 21.65 6.50 -6.44
CA HIS A 432 20.43 6.94 -5.77
C HIS A 432 20.73 8.02 -4.74
N ILE A 433 20.03 9.14 -4.86
CA ILE A 433 20.11 10.29 -3.96
C ILE A 433 18.77 10.44 -3.24
N VAL A 434 18.84 10.62 -1.92
CA VAL A 434 17.67 10.88 -1.06
C VAL A 434 17.54 12.38 -0.85
N THR A 435 16.32 12.87 -0.74
CA THR A 435 16.03 14.28 -0.42
C THR A 435 16.68 14.67 0.91
N GLY A 436 17.42 15.78 0.93
CA GLY A 436 18.13 16.28 2.10
C GLY A 436 19.44 16.94 1.73
N THR A 437 20.40 16.96 2.65
CA THR A 437 21.73 17.56 2.44
C THR A 437 22.72 16.57 1.83
N LEU A 438 23.81 17.08 1.28
CA LEU A 438 24.92 16.25 0.80
C LEU A 438 25.50 15.40 1.93
N ALA A 439 25.78 15.98 3.11
CA ALA A 439 26.25 15.25 4.28
C ALA A 439 25.27 14.14 4.70
N GLY A 440 23.96 14.44 4.73
CA GLY A 440 22.93 13.44 5.02
C GLY A 440 22.92 12.28 4.05
N ASN A 441 23.18 12.53 2.76
CA ASN A 441 23.33 11.48 1.75
C ASN A 441 24.61 10.66 1.90
N LEU A 442 25.71 11.26 2.34
CA LEU A 442 26.97 10.58 2.60
C LEU A 442 26.93 9.75 3.89
N ALA A 443 26.13 10.17 4.87
CA ALA A 443 25.93 9.43 6.11
C ALA A 443 25.10 8.13 5.93
N LEU A 444 24.48 7.91 4.75
CA LEU A 444 23.72 6.68 4.43
C LEU A 444 24.63 5.48 4.11
N VAL A 445 25.68 5.29 4.91
CA VAL A 445 26.59 4.14 4.81
C VAL A 445 26.72 3.44 6.16
N PRO A 446 27.11 2.16 6.22
CA PRO A 446 27.30 1.47 7.47
C PRO A 446 28.29 2.20 8.39
N GLY A 447 27.91 2.43 9.65
CA GLY A 447 28.74 3.10 10.63
C GLY A 447 28.40 4.57 10.89
N GLU A 448 27.45 5.14 10.14
CA GLU A 448 26.94 6.51 10.31
C GLU A 448 28.09 7.53 10.51
N PRO A 449 28.94 7.76 9.49
CA PRO A 449 30.11 8.60 9.62
C PRO A 449 29.73 10.04 10.01
N ASP A 450 30.50 10.62 10.91
CA ASP A 450 30.37 12.01 11.30
C ASP A 450 30.92 12.97 10.23
N ASP A 451 30.67 14.26 10.40
CA ASP A 451 31.14 15.31 9.48
C ASP A 451 32.67 15.32 9.33
N ALA A 452 33.42 14.91 10.35
CA ALA A 452 34.87 14.83 10.31
C ALA A 452 35.34 13.70 9.38
N ALA A 453 34.71 12.52 9.49
CA ALA A 453 34.97 11.39 8.61
C ALA A 453 34.57 11.69 7.16
N ILE A 454 33.43 12.37 6.95
CA ILE A 454 33.00 12.81 5.62
C ILE A 454 34.02 13.78 5.01
N THR A 455 34.45 14.79 5.77
CA THR A 455 35.45 15.77 5.32
C THR A 455 36.78 15.10 4.97
N ALA A 456 37.22 14.13 5.78
CA ALA A 456 38.42 13.35 5.52
C ALA A 456 38.29 12.52 4.23
N ALA A 457 37.14 11.91 3.98
CA ALA A 457 36.89 11.16 2.73
C ALA A 457 36.91 12.06 1.49
N VAL A 458 36.30 13.25 1.57
CA VAL A 458 36.34 14.28 0.52
C VAL A 458 37.78 14.70 0.21
N ALA A 459 38.58 14.95 1.25
CA ALA A 459 39.99 15.32 1.08
C ALA A 459 40.81 14.16 0.49
N ARG A 460 40.61 12.93 0.97
CA ARG A 460 41.28 11.71 0.47
C ARG A 460 41.05 11.49 -1.02
N LEU A 461 39.85 11.74 -1.52
CA LEU A 461 39.53 11.62 -2.95
C LEU A 461 39.90 12.85 -3.78
N GLY A 462 40.55 13.86 -3.20
CA GLY A 462 40.91 15.10 -3.89
C GLY A 462 39.72 15.95 -4.32
N LEU A 463 38.58 15.84 -3.61
CA LEU A 463 37.32 16.52 -3.96
C LEU A 463 37.04 17.78 -3.12
N THR A 464 38.06 18.30 -2.40
CA THR A 464 37.90 19.48 -1.53
C THR A 464 37.44 20.71 -2.30
N GLU A 465 38.02 20.95 -3.49
CA GLU A 465 37.64 22.11 -4.33
C GLU A 465 36.19 21.96 -4.84
N TRP A 466 35.80 20.77 -5.27
CA TRP A 466 34.41 20.52 -5.67
C TRP A 466 33.44 20.79 -4.51
N ALA A 467 33.71 20.24 -3.32
CA ALA A 467 32.84 20.45 -2.14
C ALA A 467 32.79 21.92 -1.71
N ALA A 468 33.90 22.66 -1.82
CA ALA A 468 33.96 24.10 -1.54
C ALA A 468 33.22 24.94 -2.59
N GLY A 469 33.10 24.46 -3.82
CA GLY A 469 32.35 25.10 -4.90
C GLY A 469 30.85 25.00 -4.77
N LEU A 470 30.32 24.10 -3.89
CA LEU A 470 28.91 23.98 -3.62
C LEU A 470 28.40 25.16 -2.74
N PRO A 471 27.15 25.64 -2.93
CA PRO A 471 26.61 26.81 -2.25
C PRO A 471 26.78 26.84 -0.73
N ASP A 472 26.54 25.69 -0.08
CA ASP A 472 26.62 25.50 1.37
C ASP A 472 27.57 24.35 1.75
N GLY A 473 28.55 24.02 0.87
CA GLY A 473 29.46 22.90 1.08
C GLY A 473 28.74 21.59 1.34
N LEU A 474 29.10 20.87 2.41
CA LEU A 474 28.44 19.61 2.79
C LEU A 474 26.98 19.77 3.25
N ALA A 475 26.56 20.96 3.66
CA ALA A 475 25.18 21.27 4.04
C ALA A 475 24.28 21.59 2.84
N THR A 476 24.83 21.61 1.60
CA THR A 476 24.07 21.89 0.37
C THR A 476 22.88 20.94 0.25
N ASP A 477 21.67 21.50 0.06
CA ASP A 477 20.46 20.75 -0.24
C ASP A 477 20.50 20.22 -1.67
N VAL A 478 20.45 18.89 -1.82
CA VAL A 478 20.56 18.19 -3.11
C VAL A 478 19.22 18.12 -3.87
N GLY A 479 18.12 18.57 -3.28
CA GLY A 479 16.79 18.54 -3.90
C GLY A 479 16.13 17.15 -3.87
N VAL A 480 14.98 17.05 -4.52
CA VAL A 480 14.23 15.78 -4.61
C VAL A 480 14.97 14.84 -5.56
N ARG A 481 15.38 13.67 -5.05
CA ARG A 481 16.16 12.67 -5.82
C ARG A 481 17.45 13.22 -6.45
N GLY A 482 18.03 14.27 -5.87
CA GLY A 482 19.25 14.88 -6.40
C GLY A 482 19.04 15.68 -7.69
N GLU A 483 17.86 16.28 -7.88
CA GLU A 483 17.55 17.09 -9.07
C GLU A 483 18.43 18.32 -9.24
N LYS A 484 19.04 18.80 -8.15
CA LYS A 484 19.97 19.92 -8.16
C LYS A 484 21.41 19.51 -8.51
N LEU A 485 21.67 18.22 -8.69
CA LEU A 485 22.99 17.67 -8.97
C LEU A 485 23.06 17.20 -10.43
N SER A 486 24.19 17.47 -11.09
CA SER A 486 24.52 16.88 -12.38
C SER A 486 24.70 15.35 -12.27
N ALA A 487 24.71 14.65 -13.39
CA ALA A 487 24.98 13.21 -13.42
C ALA A 487 26.35 12.87 -12.81
N GLY A 488 27.38 13.64 -13.12
CA GLY A 488 28.72 13.46 -12.58
C GLY A 488 28.81 13.72 -11.09
N GLU A 489 28.12 14.73 -10.56
CA GLU A 489 28.08 14.99 -9.12
C GLU A 489 27.39 13.87 -8.35
N ARG A 490 26.30 13.29 -8.89
CA ARG A 490 25.70 12.08 -8.30
C ARG A 490 26.69 10.93 -8.27
N GLN A 491 27.51 10.77 -9.32
CA GLN A 491 28.55 9.77 -9.36
C GLN A 491 29.65 9.99 -8.31
N LEU A 492 30.07 11.26 -8.09
CA LEU A 492 31.02 11.62 -7.00
C LEU A 492 30.46 11.21 -5.63
N ILE A 493 29.17 11.38 -5.40
CA ILE A 493 28.53 10.93 -4.14
C ILE A 493 28.61 9.39 -4.00
N GLY A 494 28.39 8.66 -5.08
CA GLY A 494 28.57 7.18 -5.09
C GLY A 494 30.00 6.77 -4.72
N LEU A 495 30.99 7.44 -5.29
CA LEU A 495 32.39 7.20 -4.98
C LEU A 495 32.76 7.60 -3.55
N LEU A 496 32.26 8.72 -3.05
CA LEU A 496 32.43 9.14 -1.66
C LEU A 496 31.82 8.13 -0.67
N ARG A 497 30.63 7.60 -0.96
CA ARG A 497 30.05 6.50 -0.16
C ARG A 497 30.96 5.28 -0.15
N ALA A 498 31.48 4.88 -1.30
CA ALA A 498 32.45 3.77 -1.38
C ALA A 498 33.73 4.07 -0.60
N ALA A 499 34.23 5.34 -0.61
CA ALA A 499 35.37 5.77 0.18
C ALA A 499 35.13 5.71 1.68
N LEU A 500 33.91 6.06 2.13
CA LEU A 500 33.50 6.00 3.54
C LEU A 500 33.36 4.55 4.05
N ILE A 501 32.86 3.65 3.20
CA ILE A 501 32.74 2.21 3.52
C ILE A 501 34.12 1.56 3.60
N ASP A 502 35.05 1.97 2.76
CA ASP A 502 36.40 1.38 2.59
C ASP A 502 36.39 -0.13 2.35
N PRO A 503 35.67 -0.64 1.33
CA PRO A 503 35.45 -2.07 1.13
C PRO A 503 36.71 -2.81 0.65
N ALA A 504 36.78 -4.11 0.92
CA ALA A 504 37.82 -5.00 0.40
C ALA A 504 37.65 -5.28 -1.11
N VAL A 505 36.40 -5.38 -1.56
CA VAL A 505 36.03 -5.56 -2.97
C VAL A 505 35.14 -4.41 -3.40
N LEU A 506 35.57 -3.69 -4.43
CA LEU A 506 34.80 -2.61 -5.04
C LEU A 506 34.32 -3.02 -6.42
N ILE A 507 33.02 -2.97 -6.63
CA ILE A 507 32.38 -3.25 -7.92
C ILE A 507 31.88 -1.92 -8.47
N LEU A 508 32.27 -1.56 -9.69
CA LEU A 508 31.84 -0.35 -10.38
C LEU A 508 31.03 -0.71 -11.61
N ASP A 509 29.81 -0.21 -11.72
CA ASP A 509 28.96 -0.40 -12.91
C ASP A 509 28.91 0.92 -13.69
N GLU A 510 29.63 1.00 -14.83
CA GLU A 510 29.68 2.17 -15.76
C GLU A 510 29.92 3.56 -15.10
N ALA A 511 30.84 3.64 -14.18
CA ALA A 511 31.06 4.85 -13.36
C ALA A 511 31.44 6.16 -14.11
N THR A 512 31.57 6.16 -15.45
CA THR A 512 32.08 7.33 -16.22
C THR A 512 31.26 7.69 -17.46
N ALA A 513 30.02 7.19 -17.60
CA ALA A 513 29.16 7.50 -18.74
C ALA A 513 28.50 8.91 -18.58
N ASP A 514 28.48 9.70 -19.66
CA ASP A 514 27.76 10.98 -19.79
C ASP A 514 28.09 12.09 -18.75
N VAL A 515 29.37 12.27 -18.39
CA VAL A 515 29.83 13.27 -17.42
C VAL A 515 30.43 14.47 -18.15
N ASP A 516 30.12 15.68 -17.66
CA ASP A 516 30.73 16.93 -18.09
C ASP A 516 32.27 16.85 -17.97
N PRO A 517 33.06 17.38 -18.94
CA PRO A 517 34.52 17.29 -18.93
C PRO A 517 35.21 17.78 -17.65
N GLU A 518 34.66 18.80 -16.99
CA GLU A 518 35.21 19.33 -15.74
C GLU A 518 35.03 18.34 -14.59
N ILE A 519 33.83 17.75 -14.49
CA ILE A 519 33.51 16.77 -13.45
C ILE A 519 34.15 15.40 -13.77
N ALA A 520 34.35 15.07 -15.05
CA ALA A 520 35.05 13.85 -15.44
C ALA A 520 36.45 13.77 -14.82
N GLY A 521 37.20 14.89 -14.78
CA GLY A 521 38.51 14.95 -14.12
C GLY A 521 38.46 14.71 -12.61
N TRP A 522 37.36 15.12 -11.93
CA TRP A 522 37.14 14.81 -10.51
C TRP A 522 36.82 13.32 -10.31
N VAL A 523 35.96 12.75 -11.15
CA VAL A 523 35.57 11.34 -11.10
C VAL A 523 36.80 10.45 -11.36
N GLU A 524 37.63 10.76 -12.36
CA GLU A 524 38.86 10.00 -12.67
C GLU A 524 39.87 10.02 -11.52
N ARG A 525 40.07 11.20 -10.88
CA ARG A 525 40.94 11.31 -9.69
C ARG A 525 40.41 10.48 -8.52
N ALA A 526 39.12 10.63 -8.22
CA ALA A 526 38.49 9.89 -7.16
C ALA A 526 38.54 8.37 -7.37
N LEU A 527 38.38 7.92 -8.62
CA LEU A 527 38.54 6.51 -8.99
C LEU A 527 39.99 6.03 -8.82
N ALA A 528 40.97 6.81 -9.24
CA ALA A 528 42.39 6.44 -9.10
C ALA A 528 42.77 6.22 -7.63
N GLU A 529 42.34 7.10 -6.73
CA GLU A 529 42.54 6.97 -5.28
C GLU A 529 41.78 5.79 -4.67
N LEU A 530 40.52 5.60 -5.08
CA LEU A 530 39.72 4.48 -4.60
C LEU A 530 40.26 3.12 -5.04
N CYS A 531 40.85 3.03 -6.22
CA CYS A 531 41.34 1.78 -6.79
C CYS A 531 42.69 1.32 -6.23
N ALA A 532 43.37 2.15 -5.41
CA ALA A 532 44.65 1.76 -4.81
C ALA A 532 44.39 0.67 -3.73
N GLU A 533 45.12 -0.45 -3.83
CA GLU A 533 45.21 -1.52 -2.81
C GLU A 533 43.99 -2.43 -2.56
N ARG A 534 42.93 -2.43 -3.40
CA ARG A 534 41.76 -3.29 -3.23
C ARG A 534 41.41 -4.11 -4.45
N THR A 535 40.63 -5.17 -4.30
CA THR A 535 40.06 -5.91 -5.42
C THR A 535 39.04 -5.03 -6.14
N LEU A 536 39.28 -4.80 -7.44
CA LEU A 536 38.46 -3.93 -8.28
C LEU A 536 37.82 -4.71 -9.41
N ILE A 537 36.50 -4.67 -9.50
CA ILE A 537 35.73 -5.26 -10.61
C ILE A 537 34.98 -4.11 -11.30
N VAL A 538 35.34 -3.84 -12.55
CA VAL A 538 34.73 -2.77 -13.36
C VAL A 538 33.89 -3.36 -14.47
N ILE A 539 32.59 -3.10 -14.46
CA ILE A 539 31.72 -3.38 -15.60
C ILE A 539 31.94 -2.24 -16.60
N ALA A 540 32.70 -2.51 -17.66
CA ALA A 540 33.20 -1.50 -18.58
C ALA A 540 32.51 -1.57 -19.95
N HIS A 541 32.14 -0.39 -20.46
CA HIS A 541 31.66 -0.19 -21.83
C HIS A 541 32.67 0.61 -22.70
N ARG A 542 33.67 1.27 -22.08
CA ARG A 542 34.68 2.07 -22.79
C ARG A 542 36.00 1.32 -22.92
N PRO A 543 36.58 1.25 -24.11
CA PRO A 543 37.89 0.57 -24.33
C PRO A 543 39.00 1.16 -23.43
N ALA A 544 39.06 2.48 -23.27
CA ALA A 544 40.07 3.14 -22.46
C ALA A 544 40.07 2.71 -20.99
N THR A 545 38.92 2.35 -20.42
CA THR A 545 38.82 1.85 -19.04
C THR A 545 39.33 0.40 -18.95
N VAL A 546 39.15 -0.39 -20.01
CA VAL A 546 39.59 -1.79 -20.07
C VAL A 546 41.13 -1.89 -20.14
N GLU A 547 41.78 -0.98 -20.88
CA GLU A 547 43.24 -0.97 -21.03
C GLU A 547 44.02 -0.71 -19.72
N LEU A 548 43.35 -0.13 -18.73
CA LEU A 548 43.95 0.16 -17.40
C LEU A 548 43.87 -1.02 -16.42
N LEU A 549 43.21 -2.11 -16.80
CA LEU A 549 42.93 -3.24 -15.92
C LEU A 549 43.74 -4.45 -16.30
N SER A 550 44.13 -5.25 -15.30
CA SER A 550 45.12 -6.34 -15.47
C SER A 550 44.52 -7.60 -16.12
N ARG A 551 43.19 -7.76 -16.10
CA ARG A 551 42.49 -8.93 -16.63
C ARG A 551 41.15 -8.53 -17.21
N VAL A 552 40.76 -9.19 -18.30
CA VAL A 552 39.45 -8.98 -18.95
C VAL A 552 38.64 -10.27 -18.85
N VAL A 553 37.39 -10.14 -18.39
CA VAL A 553 36.42 -11.21 -18.34
C VAL A 553 35.28 -10.85 -19.29
N ARG A 554 35.04 -11.69 -20.28
CA ARG A 554 33.98 -11.48 -21.27
C ARG A 554 32.73 -12.27 -20.90
N VAL A 555 31.59 -11.55 -20.78
CA VAL A 555 30.27 -12.15 -20.58
C VAL A 555 29.52 -12.15 -21.91
N ASP A 556 29.20 -13.33 -22.40
CA ASP A 556 28.46 -13.52 -23.65
C ASP A 556 27.35 -14.56 -23.47
N GLY A 557 26.10 -14.17 -23.79
CA GLY A 557 24.92 -15.03 -23.63
C GLY A 557 24.76 -15.68 -22.25
N GLY A 558 25.15 -14.98 -21.18
CA GLY A 558 25.05 -15.46 -19.80
C GLY A 558 26.18 -16.40 -19.35
N ARG A 559 27.16 -16.68 -20.21
CA ARG A 559 28.37 -17.46 -19.91
C ARG A 559 29.60 -16.58 -19.85
N VAL A 560 30.58 -17.03 -19.12
CA VAL A 560 31.80 -16.27 -18.92
C VAL A 560 32.95 -16.99 -19.60
N ASN A 561 33.69 -16.24 -20.41
CA ASN A 561 34.98 -16.65 -20.98
C ASN A 561 36.05 -15.73 -20.36
N ALA A 562 36.98 -16.30 -19.62
CA ALA A 562 38.17 -15.59 -19.11
C ALA A 562 39.23 -15.59 -20.20
N GLU A 563 39.67 -14.40 -20.64
CA GLU A 563 40.87 -14.21 -21.48
C GLU A 563 42.04 -13.80 -20.61
#